data_37d55fb0f8c2baf027714f867df837fc
#
_entry.id   37d55fb0f8c2baf027714f867df837fc
#
_cell.length_a   1.000
_cell.length_b   1.000
_cell.length_c   1.000
_cell.angle_alpha   90.00
_cell.angle_beta   90.00
_cell.angle_gamma   90.00
#
_symmetry.space_group_name_H-M   'P 1'
#
loop_
_entity.id
_entity.type
_entity.pdbx_description
1 polymer ?
#
loop_
_entity_poly.entity_id
_entity_poly.type
_entity_poly.pdbx_seq_one_letter_code
_entity_poly.pdbx_strand_id
1 'polypeptide(L)'
;MDYLELHQPIIDNGYLPIPIKPNDKRPAITNWTAPEYKVVEGFRGYGVGILTGRGKYPICGIDCDVFDAGIAGRLSDYILQLCGEAPYRIGLYPKMFFVYRAEKEGIRKLSSRHYENLGHVEVWGMGQQFVAFGTHPDTKKPYTWPGILGDILDNPAFSLPVITVNRLQDIMQRFEQMAEAAGYKPKEKEKKQELLNSDYDPLDPLDQKEPINLGQDKCRELLKQL
;
A
#
# COMPACT_ATOMS: atom_id res chain seq x y z
N MET A 1 19.35 11.35 5.40
CA MET A 1 18.91 10.12 6.08
C MET A 1 18.64 9.07 5.01
N ASP A 2 19.24 7.93 5.12
CA ASP A 2 19.08 6.83 4.17
C ASP A 2 18.67 5.53 4.90
N TYR A 3 18.45 4.46 4.12
CA TYR A 3 17.97 3.18 4.66
C TYR A 3 18.91 2.59 5.72
N LEU A 4 20.23 2.66 5.54
CA LEU A 4 21.17 2.09 6.51
C LEU A 4 21.19 2.85 7.84
N GLU A 5 20.98 4.16 7.80
CA GLU A 5 20.92 5.00 8.99
C GLU A 5 19.63 4.79 9.78
N LEU A 6 18.51 4.59 9.05
CA LEU A 6 17.17 4.60 9.64
C LEU A 6 16.59 3.22 9.96
N HIS A 7 17.11 2.17 9.34
CA HIS A 7 16.45 0.87 9.42
C HIS A 7 16.33 0.33 10.84
N GLN A 8 17.42 0.41 11.65
CA GLN A 8 17.39 -0.10 13.02
C GLN A 8 16.48 0.75 13.93
N PRO A 9 16.57 2.09 13.95
CA PRO A 9 15.62 2.94 14.68
C PRO A 9 14.15 2.67 14.34
N ILE A 10 13.84 2.39 13.07
CA ILE A 10 12.49 2.07 12.62
C ILE A 10 12.03 0.70 13.14
N ILE A 11 12.92 -0.30 13.15
CA ILE A 11 12.64 -1.62 13.75
C ILE A 11 12.40 -1.49 15.26
N ASP A 12 13.23 -0.72 15.95
CA ASP A 12 13.11 -0.50 17.40
C ASP A 12 11.77 0.17 17.73
N ASN A 13 11.26 1.01 16.84
CA ASN A 13 9.92 1.60 16.92
C ASN A 13 8.78 0.65 16.51
N GLY A 14 9.09 -0.59 16.15
CA GLY A 14 8.09 -1.64 15.86
C GLY A 14 7.53 -1.63 14.44
N TYR A 15 8.17 -0.91 13.50
CA TYR A 15 7.83 -0.94 12.08
C TYR A 15 8.69 -1.96 11.32
N LEU A 16 8.29 -2.23 10.07
CA LEU A 16 8.99 -3.15 9.17
C LEU A 16 9.56 -2.36 7.97
N PRO A 17 10.83 -1.85 8.07
CA PRO A 17 11.43 -1.05 7.01
C PRO A 17 11.88 -1.92 5.83
N ILE A 18 11.70 -1.40 4.61
CA ILE A 18 12.21 -1.98 3.37
C ILE A 18 13.01 -0.95 2.57
N PRO A 19 14.08 -1.33 1.87
CA PRO A 19 14.84 -0.39 1.06
C PRO A 19 14.07 -0.03 -0.21
N ILE A 20 14.00 1.27 -0.50
CA ILE A 20 13.33 1.83 -1.69
C ILE A 20 14.38 2.38 -2.65
N LYS A 21 14.25 2.08 -3.94
CA LYS A 21 15.16 2.58 -4.98
C LYS A 21 15.21 4.12 -4.95
N PRO A 22 16.38 4.72 -5.15
CA PRO A 22 16.52 6.17 -5.21
C PRO A 22 15.58 6.79 -6.26
N ASN A 23 14.91 7.89 -5.91
CA ASN A 23 13.96 8.59 -6.79
C ASN A 23 12.83 7.71 -7.34
N ASP A 24 12.42 6.69 -6.60
CA ASP A 24 11.40 5.71 -6.99
C ASP A 24 10.49 5.44 -5.77
N LYS A 25 9.40 4.72 -6.01
CA LYS A 25 8.50 4.17 -4.96
C LYS A 25 8.64 2.65 -4.84
N ARG A 26 9.43 2.01 -5.71
CA ARG A 26 9.57 0.56 -5.78
C ARG A 26 10.59 0.03 -4.78
N PRO A 27 10.27 -1.05 -4.06
CA PRO A 27 11.25 -1.78 -3.26
C PRO A 27 12.48 -2.18 -4.08
N ALA A 28 13.64 -2.16 -3.43
CA ALA A 28 14.91 -2.53 -4.04
C ALA A 28 15.21 -4.02 -3.95
N ILE A 29 14.42 -4.77 -3.18
CA ILE A 29 14.57 -6.21 -2.97
C ILE A 29 13.36 -6.96 -3.55
N THR A 30 13.58 -8.20 -3.97
CA THR A 30 12.53 -9.16 -4.33
C THR A 30 11.91 -9.75 -3.05
N ASN A 31 10.68 -10.28 -3.15
CA ASN A 31 9.97 -10.89 -2.02
C ASN A 31 9.86 -9.99 -0.78
N TRP A 32 9.85 -8.67 -0.97
CA TRP A 32 9.81 -7.67 0.10
C TRP A 32 8.58 -7.79 1.02
N THR A 33 7.55 -8.52 0.59
CA THR A 33 6.37 -8.84 1.40
C THR A 33 6.58 -10.03 2.33
N ALA A 34 7.72 -10.74 2.21
CA ALA A 34 8.04 -11.84 3.10
C ALA A 34 8.35 -11.32 4.51
N PRO A 35 7.88 -12.00 5.58
CA PRO A 35 8.12 -11.54 6.96
C PRO A 35 9.59 -11.61 7.40
N GLU A 36 10.43 -12.35 6.69
CA GLU A 36 11.82 -12.63 7.04
C GLU A 36 12.81 -12.04 6.03
N TYR A 37 12.67 -10.77 5.69
CA TYR A 37 13.75 -10.15 4.93
C TYR A 37 14.87 -9.69 5.88
N LYS A 38 16.11 -9.87 5.46
CA LYS A 38 17.29 -9.38 6.18
C LYS A 38 17.79 -8.10 5.53
N VAL A 39 18.27 -7.18 6.35
CA VAL A 39 18.98 -6.01 5.83
C VAL A 39 20.26 -6.49 5.18
N VAL A 40 20.47 -6.10 3.94
CA VAL A 40 21.69 -6.37 3.19
C VAL A 40 22.53 -5.09 3.17
N GLU A 41 23.81 -5.19 3.52
CA GLU A 41 24.78 -4.12 3.29
C GLU A 41 24.74 -3.74 1.81
N GLY A 42 24.77 -2.43 1.50
CA GLY A 42 24.72 -1.98 0.10
C GLY A 42 23.57 -1.06 -0.23
N PHE A 43 22.61 -0.85 0.68
CA PHE A 43 21.50 0.09 0.47
C PHE A 43 21.80 1.53 0.96
N ARG A 44 23.06 1.96 0.90
CA ARG A 44 23.43 3.35 1.16
C ARG A 44 22.81 4.27 0.09
N GLY A 45 22.20 5.36 0.53
CA GLY A 45 21.52 6.32 -0.35
C GLY A 45 20.13 5.86 -0.84
N TYR A 46 19.64 4.72 -0.36
CA TYR A 46 18.28 4.25 -0.66
C TYR A 46 17.27 4.89 0.28
N GLY A 47 16.03 5.08 -0.22
CA GLY A 47 14.90 5.50 0.61
C GLY A 47 14.41 4.37 1.53
N VAL A 48 13.49 4.71 2.42
CA VAL A 48 12.87 3.76 3.34
C VAL A 48 11.39 3.66 3.05
N GLY A 49 10.92 2.46 2.76
CA GLY A 49 9.51 2.09 2.77
C GLY A 49 9.14 1.38 4.06
N ILE A 50 7.86 1.40 4.41
CA ILE A 50 7.32 0.65 5.53
C ILE A 50 6.33 -0.37 5.00
N LEU A 51 6.55 -1.63 5.31
CA LEU A 51 5.62 -2.72 5.02
C LEU A 51 4.37 -2.59 5.90
N THR A 52 3.19 -2.71 5.29
CA THR A 52 1.92 -2.58 6.00
C THR A 52 1.23 -3.93 6.22
N GLY A 53 0.33 -3.98 7.20
CA GLY A 53 -0.56 -5.10 7.48
C GLY A 53 0.06 -6.30 8.18
N ARG A 54 1.31 -6.23 8.61
CA ARG A 54 2.06 -7.31 9.25
C ARG A 54 2.81 -6.84 10.49
N GLY A 55 3.30 -7.82 11.26
CA GLY A 55 4.12 -7.59 12.45
C GLY A 55 3.29 -7.44 13.72
N LYS A 56 3.96 -7.31 14.85
CA LYS A 56 3.34 -7.20 16.18
C LYS A 56 2.35 -6.04 16.27
N TYR A 57 2.62 -4.95 15.55
CA TYR A 57 1.79 -3.75 15.46
C TYR A 57 1.50 -3.48 13.98
N PRO A 58 0.50 -4.18 13.38
CA PRO A 58 0.27 -4.09 11.95
C PRO A 58 -0.13 -2.67 11.55
N ILE A 59 0.64 -2.07 10.66
CA ILE A 59 0.42 -0.71 10.18
C ILE A 59 -0.67 -0.71 9.11
N CYS A 60 -1.56 0.28 9.18
CA CYS A 60 -2.56 0.58 8.18
C CYS A 60 -2.37 2.01 7.69
N GLY A 61 -2.21 2.18 6.39
CA GLY A 61 -2.08 3.50 5.76
C GLY A 61 -3.38 3.96 5.13
N ILE A 62 -3.67 5.27 5.22
CA ILE A 62 -4.74 5.91 4.46
C ILE A 62 -4.10 6.85 3.46
N ASP A 63 -4.15 6.50 2.19
CA ASP A 63 -3.63 7.30 1.08
C ASP A 63 -4.74 8.17 0.51
N CYS A 64 -4.67 9.46 0.82
CA CYS A 64 -5.57 10.49 0.30
C CYS A 64 -4.98 11.06 -0.99
N ASP A 65 -5.15 10.33 -2.11
CA ASP A 65 -4.72 10.77 -3.44
C ASP A 65 -5.73 11.76 -4.03
N VAL A 66 -5.87 12.93 -3.38
CA VAL A 66 -6.87 13.96 -3.66
C VAL A 66 -6.19 15.23 -4.15
N PHE A 67 -6.60 15.72 -5.32
CA PHE A 67 -5.98 16.89 -5.98
C PHE A 67 -6.58 18.24 -5.59
N ASP A 68 -7.82 18.27 -5.07
CA ASP A 68 -8.46 19.48 -4.56
C ASP A 68 -8.01 19.76 -3.12
N ALA A 69 -7.32 20.87 -2.91
CA ALA A 69 -6.77 21.20 -1.59
C ALA A 69 -7.85 21.46 -0.52
N GLY A 70 -9.01 21.99 -0.92
CA GLY A 70 -10.12 22.23 0.01
C GLY A 70 -10.78 20.93 0.46
N ILE A 71 -10.97 19.97 -0.45
CA ILE A 71 -11.49 18.64 -0.11
C ILE A 71 -10.44 17.85 0.69
N ALA A 72 -9.17 17.87 0.27
CA ALA A 72 -8.08 17.21 0.99
C ALA A 72 -7.97 17.70 2.44
N GLY A 73 -8.04 19.01 2.67
CA GLY A 73 -8.01 19.61 4.01
C GLY A 73 -9.18 19.15 4.87
N ARG A 74 -10.43 19.30 4.38
CA ARG A 74 -11.62 18.85 5.14
C ARG A 74 -11.62 17.35 5.40
N LEU A 75 -11.11 16.55 4.47
CA LEU A 75 -10.96 15.10 4.66
C LEU A 75 -9.91 14.77 5.71
N SER A 76 -8.78 15.49 5.71
CA SER A 76 -7.74 15.38 6.74
C SER A 76 -8.32 15.65 8.13
N ASP A 77 -9.03 16.77 8.30
CA ASP A 77 -9.67 17.13 9.57
C ASP A 77 -10.65 16.04 10.02
N TYR A 78 -11.44 15.51 9.09
CA TYR A 78 -12.38 14.43 9.40
C TYR A 78 -11.67 13.15 9.84
N ILE A 79 -10.58 12.75 9.16
CA ILE A 79 -9.79 11.56 9.49
C ILE A 79 -9.21 11.70 10.91
N LEU A 80 -8.57 12.82 11.22
CA LEU A 80 -7.97 13.07 12.52
C LEU A 80 -9.02 13.13 13.64
N GLN A 81 -10.17 13.75 13.40
CA GLN A 81 -11.28 13.79 14.34
C GLN A 81 -11.88 12.40 14.60
N LEU A 82 -12.07 11.59 13.57
CA LEU A 82 -12.69 10.27 13.66
C LEU A 82 -11.76 9.22 14.29
N CYS A 83 -10.48 9.26 13.90
CA CYS A 83 -9.53 8.18 14.19
C CYS A 83 -8.48 8.55 15.24
N GLY A 84 -8.38 9.83 15.61
CA GLY A 84 -7.35 10.38 16.51
C GLY A 84 -6.14 10.89 15.72
N GLU A 85 -5.36 11.72 16.43
CA GLU A 85 -4.11 12.28 15.88
C GLU A 85 -3.15 11.18 15.46
N ALA A 86 -2.59 11.28 14.26
CA ALA A 86 -1.66 10.32 13.70
C ALA A 86 -0.59 11.03 12.87
N PRO A 87 0.63 10.49 12.78
CA PRO A 87 1.62 11.03 11.87
C PRO A 87 1.13 10.88 10.43
N TYR A 88 1.34 11.92 9.62
CA TYR A 88 1.05 11.89 8.20
C TYR A 88 2.17 12.53 7.39
N ARG A 89 2.34 12.04 6.16
CA ARG A 89 3.37 12.55 5.27
C ARG A 89 2.80 13.13 3.98
N ILE A 90 3.55 14.04 3.39
CA ILE A 90 3.28 14.67 2.09
C ILE A 90 4.46 14.41 1.16
N GLY A 91 4.18 13.89 -0.04
CA GLY A 91 5.14 13.80 -1.15
C GLY A 91 4.84 14.79 -2.26
N LEU A 92 3.55 14.94 -2.58
CA LEU A 92 3.01 15.88 -3.58
C LEU A 92 1.73 16.51 -3.00
N TYR A 93 1.85 17.75 -2.49
CA TYR A 93 0.69 18.49 -1.98
C TYR A 93 -0.41 18.66 -3.06
N PRO A 94 -1.70 18.52 -2.74
CA PRO A 94 -2.29 18.37 -1.40
C PRO A 94 -2.50 16.92 -0.94
N LYS A 95 -1.94 15.93 -1.63
CA LYS A 95 -2.04 14.52 -1.29
C LYS A 95 -1.37 14.22 0.04
N MET A 96 -2.01 13.41 0.88
CA MET A 96 -1.55 13.07 2.22
C MET A 96 -1.64 11.57 2.46
N PHE A 97 -0.71 11.04 3.24
CA PHE A 97 -0.72 9.64 3.66
C PHE A 97 -0.64 9.56 5.19
N PHE A 98 -1.69 9.07 5.82
CA PHE A 98 -1.81 8.92 7.28
C PHE A 98 -1.37 7.53 7.71
N VAL A 99 -0.71 7.45 8.87
CA VAL A 99 -0.19 6.19 9.42
C VAL A 99 -0.92 5.83 10.70
N TYR A 100 -1.66 4.74 10.66
CA TYR A 100 -2.41 4.18 11.78
C TYR A 100 -1.96 2.77 12.09
N ARG A 101 -2.38 2.24 13.23
CA ARG A 101 -2.27 0.82 13.55
C ARG A 101 -3.59 0.12 13.22
N ALA A 102 -3.53 -0.98 12.49
CA ALA A 102 -4.71 -1.80 12.24
C ALA A 102 -5.15 -2.51 13.53
N GLU A 103 -6.47 -2.70 13.69
CA GLU A 103 -7.03 -3.47 14.80
C GLU A 103 -6.50 -4.91 14.82
N LYS A 104 -6.26 -5.49 13.66
CA LYS A 104 -5.73 -6.84 13.45
C LYS A 104 -4.93 -6.94 12.18
N GLU A 105 -4.11 -7.98 12.07
CA GLU A 105 -3.49 -8.35 10.80
C GLU A 105 -4.54 -8.70 9.73
N GLY A 106 -4.14 -8.58 8.46
CA GLY A 106 -4.95 -9.05 7.35
C GLY A 106 -5.99 -8.07 6.83
N ILE A 107 -6.01 -6.80 7.28
CA ILE A 107 -6.79 -5.77 6.58
C ILE A 107 -6.30 -5.71 5.14
N ARG A 108 -7.20 -5.95 4.18
CA ARG A 108 -6.91 -5.90 2.76
C ARG A 108 -6.96 -4.46 2.25
N LYS A 109 -6.40 -4.24 1.07
CA LYS A 109 -6.56 -2.99 0.34
C LYS A 109 -8.05 -2.69 0.15
N LEU A 110 -8.46 -1.47 0.50
CA LEU A 110 -9.78 -0.91 0.20
C LEU A 110 -9.57 0.34 -0.65
N SER A 111 -10.56 0.73 -1.45
CA SER A 111 -10.53 1.94 -2.26
C SER A 111 -11.91 2.53 -2.36
N SER A 112 -12.01 3.86 -2.25
CA SER A 112 -13.21 4.60 -2.62
C SER A 112 -13.43 4.54 -4.13
N ARG A 113 -14.56 5.08 -4.60
CA ARG A 113 -14.70 5.41 -6.01
C ARG A 113 -13.62 6.42 -6.43
N HIS A 114 -13.18 6.29 -7.66
CA HIS A 114 -12.28 7.25 -8.28
C HIS A 114 -13.12 8.35 -8.94
N TYR A 115 -12.81 9.61 -8.65
CA TYR A 115 -13.48 10.76 -9.26
C TYR A 115 -12.57 11.44 -10.27
N GLU A 116 -13.11 11.81 -11.42
CA GLU A 116 -12.37 12.50 -12.48
C GLU A 116 -11.82 13.82 -11.97
N ASN A 117 -10.55 14.09 -12.26
CA ASN A 117 -9.83 15.31 -11.86
C ASN A 117 -9.75 15.57 -10.34
N LEU A 118 -10.31 14.70 -9.50
CA LEU A 118 -10.22 14.81 -8.05
C LEU A 118 -9.32 13.72 -7.45
N GLY A 119 -9.44 12.47 -7.90
CA GLY A 119 -8.69 11.34 -7.34
C GLY A 119 -9.53 10.40 -6.50
N HIS A 120 -8.93 9.80 -5.49
CA HIS A 120 -9.55 8.77 -4.66
C HIS A 120 -8.84 8.62 -3.30
N VAL A 121 -9.43 7.81 -2.41
CA VAL A 121 -8.83 7.40 -1.14
C VAL A 121 -8.58 5.91 -1.17
N GLU A 122 -7.38 5.50 -0.77
CA GLU A 122 -7.04 4.09 -0.63
C GLU A 122 -6.63 3.75 0.80
N VAL A 123 -6.96 2.55 1.24
CA VAL A 123 -6.43 1.95 2.47
C VAL A 123 -5.37 0.94 2.10
N TRP A 124 -4.19 1.13 2.66
CA TRP A 124 -3.05 0.24 2.46
C TRP A 124 -2.91 -0.68 3.67
N GLY A 125 -3.19 -1.93 3.43
CA GLY A 125 -3.16 -3.00 4.44
C GLY A 125 -2.11 -4.06 4.12
N MET A 126 -2.48 -5.33 4.25
CA MET A 126 -1.54 -6.44 4.09
C MET A 126 -0.90 -6.49 2.70
N GLY A 127 0.41 -6.67 2.69
CA GLY A 127 1.19 -6.88 1.47
C GLY A 127 1.43 -5.61 0.65
N GLN A 128 1.27 -4.44 1.25
CA GLN A 128 1.58 -3.14 0.65
C GLN A 128 2.70 -2.44 1.40
N GLN A 129 3.17 -1.35 0.88
CA GLN A 129 4.21 -0.52 1.51
C GLN A 129 4.03 0.95 1.11
N PHE A 130 4.44 1.86 1.95
CA PHE A 130 4.57 3.28 1.61
C PHE A 130 6.00 3.76 1.82
N VAL A 131 6.43 4.73 1.02
CA VAL A 131 7.73 5.36 1.20
C VAL A 131 7.64 6.33 2.38
N ALA A 132 8.36 6.06 3.45
CA ALA A 132 8.41 6.93 4.63
C ALA A 132 9.47 8.03 4.49
N PHE A 133 10.66 7.66 4.03
CA PHE A 133 11.78 8.58 3.83
C PHE A 133 12.41 8.36 2.46
N GLY A 134 12.82 9.45 1.82
CA GLY A 134 13.41 9.43 0.49
C GLY A 134 12.95 10.61 -0.35
N THR A 135 13.25 10.57 -1.65
CA THR A 135 12.91 11.61 -2.62
C THR A 135 11.69 11.19 -3.43
N HIS A 136 10.67 12.04 -3.47
CA HIS A 136 9.49 11.79 -4.29
C HIS A 136 9.85 11.85 -5.78
N PRO A 137 9.45 10.85 -6.60
CA PRO A 137 9.92 10.73 -7.99
C PRO A 137 9.52 11.92 -8.89
N ASP A 138 8.33 12.51 -8.67
CA ASP A 138 7.83 13.59 -9.50
C ASP A 138 8.30 14.96 -9.02
N THR A 139 8.20 15.24 -7.72
CA THR A 139 8.58 16.56 -7.17
C THR A 139 10.07 16.72 -7.01
N LYS A 140 10.86 15.63 -7.02
CA LYS A 140 12.28 15.61 -6.71
C LYS A 140 12.66 16.22 -5.35
N LYS A 141 11.67 16.28 -4.45
CA LYS A 141 11.84 16.78 -3.07
C LYS A 141 11.71 15.63 -2.07
N PRO A 142 12.31 15.74 -0.90
CA PRO A 142 12.07 14.78 0.18
C PRO A 142 10.59 14.72 0.55
N TYR A 143 10.14 13.56 0.99
CA TYR A 143 8.88 13.45 1.71
C TYR A 143 8.95 14.24 3.01
N THR A 144 7.87 14.92 3.38
CA THR A 144 7.77 15.73 4.61
C THR A 144 6.69 15.19 5.54
N TRP A 145 6.88 15.43 6.83
CA TRP A 145 5.97 15.04 7.90
C TRP A 145 5.54 16.31 8.66
N PRO A 146 4.56 17.05 8.15
CA PRO A 146 4.24 18.39 8.66
C PRO A 146 3.33 18.37 9.90
N GLY A 147 2.81 17.21 10.31
CA GLY A 147 1.94 17.07 11.46
C GLY A 147 2.62 17.41 12.79
N ILE A 148 1.83 17.79 13.79
CA ILE A 148 2.31 18.12 15.15
C ILE A 148 3.04 16.94 15.82
N LEU A 149 2.72 15.71 15.45
CA LEU A 149 3.34 14.51 15.98
C LEU A 149 4.72 14.21 15.37
N GLY A 150 5.14 14.92 14.31
CA GLY A 150 6.36 14.59 13.58
C GLY A 150 6.21 13.33 12.71
N ASP A 151 7.27 12.54 12.63
CA ASP A 151 7.33 11.34 11.78
C ASP A 151 7.23 10.02 12.57
N ILE A 152 7.45 8.91 11.89
CA ILE A 152 7.39 7.55 12.49
C ILE A 152 8.58 7.24 13.43
N LEU A 153 9.64 8.04 13.43
CA LEU A 153 10.72 7.90 14.41
C LEU A 153 10.33 8.48 15.77
N ASP A 154 9.47 9.50 15.77
CA ASP A 154 8.92 10.11 16.99
C ASP A 154 7.71 9.32 17.52
N ASN A 155 7.10 8.47 16.70
CA ASN A 155 5.86 7.75 16.99
C ASN A 155 6.03 6.23 16.86
N PRO A 156 6.38 5.53 17.94
CA PRO A 156 6.45 4.06 17.90
C PRO A 156 5.12 3.42 17.47
N ALA A 157 5.19 2.34 16.71
CA ALA A 157 4.01 1.67 16.14
C ALA A 157 2.96 1.27 17.19
N PHE A 158 3.40 0.93 18.42
CA PHE A 158 2.47 0.59 19.51
C PHE A 158 1.65 1.77 20.03
N SER A 159 2.13 3.00 19.86
CA SER A 159 1.46 4.23 20.32
C SER A 159 0.47 4.79 19.31
N LEU A 160 0.52 4.34 18.06
CA LEU A 160 -0.41 4.81 17.03
C LEU A 160 -1.86 4.48 17.38
N PRO A 161 -2.81 5.38 17.09
CA PRO A 161 -4.23 5.08 17.23
C PRO A 161 -4.63 3.85 16.43
N VAL A 162 -5.51 3.03 17.01
CA VAL A 162 -6.05 1.84 16.36
C VAL A 162 -7.20 2.22 15.46
N ILE A 163 -7.15 1.78 14.21
CA ILE A 163 -8.23 2.00 13.26
C ILE A 163 -8.97 0.70 12.95
N THR A 164 -10.30 0.78 12.93
CA THR A 164 -11.20 -0.33 12.59
C THR A 164 -11.62 -0.27 11.13
N VAL A 165 -12.06 -1.41 10.57
CA VAL A 165 -12.58 -1.48 9.20
C VAL A 165 -13.79 -0.55 9.01
N ASN A 166 -14.67 -0.43 10.02
CA ASN A 166 -15.82 0.45 9.94
C ASN A 166 -15.40 1.93 9.77
N ARG A 167 -14.42 2.40 10.56
CA ARG A 167 -13.90 3.76 10.41
C ARG A 167 -13.26 3.99 9.04
N LEU A 168 -12.59 2.99 8.49
CA LEU A 168 -12.04 3.07 7.13
C LEU A 168 -13.16 3.21 6.08
N GLN A 169 -14.27 2.50 6.25
CA GLN A 169 -15.44 2.63 5.38
C GLN A 169 -16.11 4.00 5.52
N ASP A 170 -16.24 4.53 6.74
CA ASP A 170 -16.76 5.86 7.00
C ASP A 170 -15.93 6.95 6.32
N ILE A 171 -14.60 6.82 6.35
CA ILE A 171 -13.69 7.76 5.66
C ILE A 171 -13.93 7.75 4.14
N MET A 172 -14.03 6.57 3.54
CA MET A 172 -14.28 6.45 2.11
C MET A 172 -15.64 7.03 1.72
N GLN A 173 -16.68 6.70 2.48
CA GLN A 173 -18.02 7.25 2.26
C GLN A 173 -18.04 8.77 2.40
N ARG A 174 -17.33 9.30 3.40
CA ARG A 174 -17.22 10.75 3.62
C ARG A 174 -16.53 11.45 2.46
N PHE A 175 -15.44 10.88 1.96
CA PHE A 175 -14.77 11.40 0.77
C PHE A 175 -15.72 11.43 -0.44
N GLU A 176 -16.45 10.35 -0.70
CA GLU A 176 -17.40 10.25 -1.81
C GLU A 176 -18.52 11.31 -1.70
N GLN A 177 -19.07 11.52 -0.50
CA GLN A 177 -20.04 12.58 -0.24
C GLN A 177 -19.46 13.98 -0.51
N MET A 178 -18.22 14.25 -0.10
CA MET A 178 -17.55 15.52 -0.36
C MET A 178 -17.32 15.75 -1.86
N ALA A 179 -16.92 14.69 -2.58
CA ALA A 179 -16.70 14.74 -4.01
C ALA A 179 -18.00 15.05 -4.79
N GLU A 180 -19.07 14.34 -4.47
CA GLU A 180 -20.38 14.52 -5.12
C GLU A 180 -20.99 15.89 -4.81
N ALA A 181 -20.91 16.33 -3.56
CA ALA A 181 -21.38 17.66 -3.16
C ALA A 181 -20.62 18.80 -3.85
N ALA A 182 -19.35 18.57 -4.22
CA ALA A 182 -18.55 19.50 -4.99
C ALA A 182 -18.74 19.39 -6.53
N GLY A 183 -19.61 18.48 -6.98
CA GLY A 183 -19.94 18.28 -8.40
C GLY A 183 -18.97 17.41 -9.19
N TYR A 184 -18.03 16.72 -8.53
CA TYR A 184 -17.16 15.76 -9.19
C TYR A 184 -17.93 14.50 -9.60
N LYS A 185 -17.58 13.96 -10.76
CA LYS A 185 -18.22 12.75 -11.29
C LYS A 185 -17.35 11.52 -11.02
N PRO A 186 -17.94 10.41 -10.57
CA PRO A 186 -17.22 9.16 -10.46
C PRO A 186 -16.77 8.71 -11.85
N LYS A 187 -15.52 8.27 -11.95
CA LYS A 187 -14.99 7.66 -13.16
C LYS A 187 -15.75 6.37 -13.42
N GLU A 188 -16.37 6.24 -14.58
CA GLU A 188 -17.01 4.98 -14.96
C GLU A 188 -15.96 3.86 -14.95
N LYS A 189 -16.27 2.76 -14.29
CA LYS A 189 -15.45 1.54 -14.45
C LYS A 189 -15.56 1.16 -15.91
N GLU A 190 -14.47 1.23 -16.65
CA GLU A 190 -14.40 0.53 -17.92
C GLU A 190 -14.89 -0.90 -17.63
N LYS A 191 -16.05 -1.26 -18.19
CA LYS A 191 -16.45 -2.65 -18.24
C LYS A 191 -15.29 -3.31 -18.98
N LYS A 192 -14.45 -4.09 -18.29
CA LYS A 192 -13.68 -5.11 -18.97
C LYS A 192 -14.74 -5.87 -19.76
N GLN A 193 -14.80 -5.63 -21.06
CA GLN A 193 -15.42 -6.57 -21.96
C GLN A 193 -14.67 -7.87 -21.64
N GLU A 194 -15.31 -8.74 -20.87
CA GLU A 194 -15.10 -10.14 -21.03
C GLU A 194 -15.37 -10.35 -22.52
N LEU A 195 -14.29 -10.39 -23.28
CA LEU A 195 -14.28 -11.09 -24.55
C LEU A 195 -14.69 -12.52 -24.16
N LEU A 196 -16.00 -12.74 -24.06
CA LEU A 196 -16.58 -14.02 -24.33
C LEU A 196 -16.04 -14.34 -25.72
N ASN A 197 -14.98 -15.17 -25.74
CA ASN A 197 -14.58 -15.84 -26.96
C ASN A 197 -15.81 -16.60 -27.42
N SER A 198 -16.62 -15.93 -28.25
CA SER A 198 -17.75 -16.55 -28.94
C SER A 198 -17.28 -17.61 -29.95
N ASP A 199 -15.98 -17.83 -30.05
CA ASP A 199 -15.33 -18.76 -30.96
C ASP A 199 -14.75 -20.00 -30.25
N TYR A 200 -15.06 -20.23 -28.96
CA TYR A 200 -14.76 -21.50 -28.32
C TYR A 200 -15.77 -22.55 -28.77
N ASP A 201 -15.43 -23.34 -29.77
CA ASP A 201 -16.14 -24.57 -30.13
C ASP A 201 -15.54 -25.75 -29.35
N PRO A 202 -16.26 -26.29 -28.36
CA PRO A 202 -15.78 -27.44 -27.57
C PRO A 202 -15.58 -28.72 -28.42
N LEU A 203 -15.93 -28.69 -29.68
CA LEU A 203 -15.82 -29.80 -30.61
C LEU A 203 -14.69 -29.64 -31.65
N ASP A 204 -13.93 -28.54 -31.59
CA ASP A 204 -12.80 -28.35 -32.52
C ASP A 204 -11.66 -29.35 -32.17
N PRO A 205 -11.33 -30.27 -33.07
CA PRO A 205 -10.28 -31.28 -32.86
C PRO A 205 -8.87 -30.68 -32.62
N LEU A 206 -8.65 -29.39 -32.96
CA LEU A 206 -7.36 -28.72 -32.78
C LEU A 206 -7.13 -28.23 -31.33
N ASP A 207 -8.18 -28.12 -30.49
CA ASP A 207 -8.08 -27.72 -29.09
C ASP A 207 -7.91 -28.91 -28.12
N GLN A 208 -7.95 -30.14 -28.60
CA GLN A 208 -7.61 -31.31 -27.81
C GLN A 208 -6.10 -31.49 -27.70
N LYS A 209 -5.45 -30.66 -26.90
CA LYS A 209 -4.11 -30.98 -26.39
C LYS A 209 -4.25 -32.17 -25.44
N GLU A 210 -3.69 -33.29 -25.86
CA GLU A 210 -3.57 -34.47 -25.00
C GLU A 210 -3.01 -34.07 -23.63
N PRO A 211 -3.54 -34.58 -22.51
CA PRO A 211 -2.96 -34.36 -21.21
C PRO A 211 -1.54 -34.90 -21.23
N ILE A 212 -0.56 -34.06 -20.91
CA ILE A 212 0.84 -34.47 -20.76
C ILE A 212 0.87 -35.56 -19.70
N ASN A 213 0.95 -36.80 -20.16
CA ASN A 213 1.13 -37.96 -19.31
C ASN A 213 2.59 -37.93 -18.79
N LEU A 214 2.79 -37.25 -17.65
CA LEU A 214 4.03 -37.34 -16.88
C LEU A 214 4.09 -38.75 -16.32
N GLY A 215 4.71 -39.63 -17.11
CA GLY A 215 4.84 -41.06 -16.82
C GLY A 215 5.28 -41.29 -15.39
N GLN A 216 4.57 -42.21 -14.73
CA GLN A 216 4.84 -42.69 -13.36
C GLN A 216 6.23 -43.24 -13.16
N ASP A 217 7.00 -43.44 -14.23
CA ASP A 217 8.36 -43.99 -14.18
C ASP A 217 9.42 -42.99 -13.69
N LYS A 218 9.26 -41.70 -13.88
CA LYS A 218 10.21 -40.70 -13.36
C LYS A 218 10.13 -40.48 -11.85
N CYS A 219 8.99 -40.72 -11.22
CA CYS A 219 8.88 -40.65 -9.76
C CYS A 219 9.51 -41.87 -9.05
N ARG A 220 9.61 -43.02 -9.72
CA ARG A 220 10.24 -44.22 -9.13
C ARG A 220 11.77 -44.19 -9.15
N GLU A 221 12.38 -43.46 -10.09
CA GLU A 221 13.84 -43.33 -10.13
C GLU A 221 14.39 -42.34 -9.08
N LEU A 222 13.65 -41.29 -8.74
CA LEU A 222 14.05 -40.33 -7.70
C LEU A 222 13.96 -40.88 -6.27
N LEU A 223 13.12 -41.88 -6.02
CA LEU A 223 13.00 -42.55 -4.70
C LEU A 223 14.04 -43.63 -4.44
N LYS A 224 14.89 -43.97 -5.43
CA LYS A 224 15.98 -44.95 -5.26
C LYS A 224 17.33 -44.29 -4.95
N GLN A 225 17.41 -42.98 -4.89
CA GLN A 225 18.65 -42.23 -4.58
C GLN A 225 18.60 -41.49 -3.22
N LEU A 226 17.60 -41.77 -2.39
CA LEU A 226 17.54 -41.44 -0.97
C LEU A 226 17.63 -42.71 -0.16
#